data_dc274e64db119de0619ec9b4bc4cab26
#
_entry.id   dc274e64db119de0619ec9b4bc4cab26
#
_cell.length_a   1.000
_cell.length_b   1.000
_cell.length_c   1.000
_cell.angle_alpha   90.00
_cell.angle_beta   90.00
_cell.angle_gamma   90.00
#
_symmetry.space_group_name_H-M   'P 1'
#
loop_
_entity.id
_entity.type
_entity.pdbx_description
1 polymer ?
#
loop_
_entity_poly.entity_id
_entity_poly.type
_entity_poly.pdbx_seq_one_letter_code
_entity_poly.pdbx_strand_id
1 'polypeptide(L)'
;FAYVGLLDQLNFKRFFGDFKFIHIFLIPLIWIAIKNFKTNKEEINIINSTIIFSSLAFFLNQLITANQIFIFSLIPILAAVLHINIKKTNFKFIYLIIFLVLFATIKFHYRFNIDRKFHDLENVDKNKAIKASSIDKSFKNLKWISKLDEPENETQVIKKAMATIQQDKRRKSIVTHYQFMSTILNEPLYILNRWYLWDNNTHPTENHKYFEIYKSLINENIKKNRIEVIYLLGNENEILFDNVKNYFTDVCF
;
A
#
# COMPACT_ATOMS: atom_id res chain seq x y z
N PHE A 1 -3.79 9.83 -9.86
CA PHE A 1 -3.30 10.71 -8.79
C PHE A 1 -2.77 9.94 -7.56
N ALA A 2 -3.22 8.71 -7.28
CA ALA A 2 -2.73 7.93 -6.14
C ALA A 2 -1.21 7.65 -6.13
N TYR A 3 -0.51 7.89 -7.23
CA TYR A 3 0.93 7.61 -7.39
C TYR A 3 1.79 8.87 -7.48
N VAL A 4 1.21 10.03 -7.38
CA VAL A 4 1.86 11.30 -7.65
C VAL A 4 2.97 11.60 -6.63
N GLY A 5 2.77 11.28 -5.36
CA GLY A 5 3.80 11.46 -4.32
C GLY A 5 4.89 10.39 -4.32
N LEU A 6 4.65 9.23 -4.95
CA LEU A 6 5.58 8.10 -4.89
C LEU A 6 6.73 8.21 -5.91
N LEU A 7 6.51 8.86 -7.05
CA LEU A 7 7.57 9.10 -8.04
C LEU A 7 8.65 10.03 -7.49
N ASP A 8 8.30 10.98 -6.64
CA ASP A 8 9.25 11.89 -6.00
C ASP A 8 10.02 11.21 -4.85
N GLN A 9 9.58 10.03 -4.42
CA GLN A 9 10.20 9.23 -3.36
C GLN A 9 11.06 8.07 -3.88
N LEU A 10 11.38 8.02 -5.18
CA LEU A 10 12.28 7.03 -5.73
C LEU A 10 13.64 7.06 -5.02
N ASN A 11 13.85 6.10 -4.14
CA ASN A 11 15.06 6.00 -3.33
C ASN A 11 15.87 4.78 -3.74
N PHE A 12 16.99 4.99 -4.43
CA PHE A 12 17.89 3.92 -4.87
C PHE A 12 18.51 3.14 -3.69
N LYS A 13 18.61 3.72 -2.48
CA LYS A 13 19.03 2.97 -1.30
C LYS A 13 18.03 1.87 -0.94
N ARG A 14 16.74 2.11 -1.10
CA ARG A 14 15.69 1.10 -0.91
C ARG A 14 15.79 -0.01 -1.95
N PHE A 15 16.10 0.31 -3.20
CA PHE A 15 16.27 -0.67 -4.27
C PHE A 15 17.28 -1.77 -3.87
N PHE A 16 18.45 -1.41 -3.37
CA PHE A 16 19.45 -2.40 -2.96
C PHE A 16 19.17 -3.02 -1.59
N GLY A 17 18.63 -2.27 -0.64
CA GLY A 17 18.37 -2.73 0.72
C GLY A 17 17.18 -3.70 0.82
N ASP A 18 16.03 -3.30 0.30
CA ASP A 18 14.78 -4.04 0.46
C ASP A 18 14.76 -5.30 -0.43
N PHE A 19 15.35 -5.24 -1.62
CA PHE A 19 15.35 -6.33 -2.60
C PHE A 19 16.60 -7.19 -2.62
N LYS A 20 17.46 -7.11 -1.60
CA LYS A 20 18.75 -7.82 -1.55
C LYS A 20 18.67 -9.32 -1.86
N PHE A 21 17.63 -10.02 -1.40
CA PHE A 21 17.47 -11.45 -1.67
C PHE A 21 17.10 -11.76 -3.12
N ILE A 22 16.46 -10.83 -3.82
CA ILE A 22 16.18 -10.96 -5.26
C ILE A 22 17.48 -10.71 -6.03
N HIS A 23 18.27 -9.71 -5.64
CA HIS A 23 19.53 -9.39 -6.28
C HIS A 23 20.56 -10.53 -6.19
N ILE A 24 20.55 -11.35 -5.13
CA ILE A 24 21.41 -12.54 -5.00
C ILE A 24 21.24 -13.48 -6.19
N PHE A 25 20.04 -13.58 -6.76
CA PHE A 25 19.78 -14.44 -7.93
C PHE A 25 19.78 -13.66 -9.24
N LEU A 26 19.29 -12.44 -9.26
CA LEU A 26 19.15 -11.63 -10.47
C LEU A 26 20.52 -11.19 -11.03
N ILE A 27 21.44 -10.72 -10.17
CA ILE A 27 22.74 -10.24 -10.61
C ILE A 27 23.58 -11.37 -11.26
N PRO A 28 23.73 -12.55 -10.64
CA PRO A 28 24.40 -13.68 -11.29
C PRO A 28 23.69 -14.14 -12.56
N LEU A 29 22.35 -14.11 -12.61
CA LEU A 29 21.60 -14.46 -13.81
C LEU A 29 21.91 -13.51 -14.97
N ILE A 30 21.91 -12.19 -14.73
CA ILE A 30 22.27 -11.19 -15.74
C ILE A 30 23.70 -11.46 -16.25
N TRP A 31 24.63 -11.65 -15.34
CA TRP A 31 26.03 -11.90 -15.70
C TRP A 31 26.21 -13.16 -16.57
N ILE A 32 25.58 -14.29 -16.18
CA ILE A 32 25.64 -15.54 -16.91
C ILE A 32 24.91 -15.42 -18.26
N ALA A 33 23.76 -14.74 -18.31
CA ALA A 33 23.01 -14.51 -19.54
C ALA A 33 23.85 -13.74 -20.57
N ILE A 34 24.52 -12.66 -20.15
CA ILE A 34 25.41 -11.87 -21.02
C ILE A 34 26.59 -12.71 -21.47
N LYS A 35 27.26 -13.38 -20.53
CA LYS A 35 28.47 -14.21 -20.86
C LYS A 35 28.15 -15.31 -21.85
N ASN A 36 27.03 -15.96 -21.75
CA ASN A 36 26.64 -17.10 -22.55
C ASN A 36 25.73 -16.77 -23.74
N PHE A 37 25.43 -15.49 -23.98
CA PHE A 37 24.47 -15.04 -24.98
C PHE A 37 24.69 -15.65 -26.36
N LYS A 38 25.97 -15.70 -26.83
CA LYS A 38 26.34 -16.24 -28.13
C LYS A 38 26.38 -17.78 -28.18
N THR A 39 26.46 -18.44 -27.04
CA THR A 39 26.61 -19.91 -26.95
C THR A 39 25.36 -20.63 -26.47
N ASN A 40 24.40 -19.91 -25.97
CA ASN A 40 23.11 -20.45 -25.57
C ASN A 40 22.21 -20.68 -26.78
N LYS A 41 21.26 -21.63 -26.65
CA LYS A 41 20.14 -21.76 -27.58
C LYS A 41 19.27 -20.49 -27.50
N GLU A 42 18.61 -20.18 -28.60
CA GLU A 42 17.76 -18.99 -28.73
C GLU A 42 16.67 -18.96 -27.65
N GLU A 43 16.02 -20.11 -27.40
CA GLU A 43 14.96 -20.23 -26.38
C GLU A 43 15.44 -19.84 -24.99
N ILE A 44 16.69 -20.23 -24.62
CA ILE A 44 17.29 -19.88 -23.32
C ILE A 44 17.53 -18.37 -23.24
N ASN A 45 17.99 -17.75 -24.33
CA ASN A 45 18.20 -16.31 -24.38
C ASN A 45 16.87 -15.54 -24.27
N ILE A 46 15.81 -16.04 -24.90
CA ILE A 46 14.45 -15.46 -24.79
C ILE A 46 13.97 -15.56 -23.34
N ILE A 47 14.06 -16.74 -22.71
CA ILE A 47 13.66 -16.93 -21.31
C ILE A 47 14.44 -15.99 -20.38
N ASN A 48 15.76 -15.93 -20.52
CA ASN A 48 16.60 -15.07 -19.70
C ASN A 48 16.22 -13.60 -19.86
N SER A 49 16.08 -13.13 -21.10
CA SER A 49 15.68 -11.75 -21.38
C SER A 49 14.32 -11.42 -20.80
N THR A 50 13.33 -12.29 -21.03
CA THR A 50 11.98 -12.10 -20.49
C THR A 50 11.98 -12.00 -18.97
N ILE A 51 12.66 -12.90 -18.28
CA ILE A 51 12.69 -12.88 -16.80
C ILE A 51 13.46 -11.67 -16.26
N ILE A 52 14.57 -11.27 -16.90
CA ILE A 52 15.34 -10.09 -16.48
C ILE A 52 14.50 -8.82 -16.66
N PHE A 53 13.92 -8.60 -17.84
CA PHE A 53 13.10 -7.42 -18.10
C PHE A 53 11.83 -7.38 -17.24
N SER A 54 11.17 -8.52 -17.05
CA SER A 54 10.02 -8.61 -16.14
C SER A 54 10.41 -8.26 -14.70
N SER A 55 11.56 -8.75 -14.23
CA SER A 55 12.07 -8.42 -12.89
C SER A 55 12.32 -6.93 -12.72
N LEU A 56 12.93 -6.29 -13.71
CA LEU A 56 13.18 -4.85 -13.71
C LEU A 56 11.87 -4.04 -13.73
N ALA A 57 10.89 -4.48 -14.53
CA ALA A 57 9.55 -3.87 -14.55
C ALA A 57 8.83 -4.01 -13.20
N PHE A 58 8.93 -5.17 -12.55
CA PHE A 58 8.39 -5.36 -11.19
C PHE A 58 9.10 -4.49 -10.16
N PHE A 59 10.42 -4.32 -10.22
CA PHE A 59 11.13 -3.39 -9.36
C PHE A 59 10.62 -1.95 -9.53
N LEU A 60 10.50 -1.49 -10.76
CA LEU A 60 10.00 -0.15 -11.04
C LEU A 60 8.59 0.02 -10.46
N ASN A 61 7.70 -0.95 -10.70
CA ASN A 61 6.36 -0.94 -10.14
C ASN A 61 6.36 -0.90 -8.60
N GLN A 62 7.22 -1.70 -7.95
CA GLN A 62 7.31 -1.74 -6.49
C GLN A 62 7.88 -0.45 -5.88
N LEU A 63 8.84 0.17 -6.56
CA LEU A 63 9.38 1.47 -6.13
C LEU A 63 8.32 2.57 -6.22
N ILE A 64 7.45 2.51 -7.25
CA ILE A 64 6.37 3.48 -7.45
C ILE A 64 5.21 3.25 -6.48
N THR A 65 4.81 1.99 -6.27
CA THR A 65 3.59 1.65 -5.52
C THR A 65 3.82 1.38 -4.04
N ALA A 66 5.08 1.25 -3.61
CA ALA A 66 5.50 0.81 -2.27
C ALA A 66 4.91 -0.56 -1.83
N ASN A 67 4.30 -1.31 -2.74
CA ASN A 67 3.69 -2.62 -2.47
C ASN A 67 4.71 -3.74 -2.65
N GLN A 68 5.37 -4.16 -1.58
CA GLN A 68 6.52 -5.07 -1.62
C GLN A 68 6.18 -6.57 -1.60
N ILE A 69 4.95 -6.96 -1.33
CA ILE A 69 4.60 -8.34 -0.97
C ILE A 69 4.82 -9.32 -2.14
N PHE A 70 4.34 -8.96 -3.33
CA PHE A 70 4.32 -9.90 -4.46
C PHE A 70 5.67 -10.09 -5.14
N ILE A 71 6.58 -9.13 -5.06
CA ILE A 71 7.87 -9.20 -5.76
C ILE A 71 8.76 -10.33 -5.24
N PHE A 72 8.58 -10.75 -3.99
CA PHE A 72 9.39 -11.82 -3.40
C PHE A 72 9.10 -13.20 -4.00
N SER A 73 8.00 -13.39 -4.72
CA SER A 73 7.74 -14.59 -5.53
C SER A 73 8.76 -14.79 -6.65
N LEU A 74 9.47 -13.74 -7.05
CA LEU A 74 10.56 -13.83 -8.03
C LEU A 74 11.75 -14.65 -7.51
N ILE A 75 11.96 -14.77 -6.20
CA ILE A 75 13.12 -15.47 -5.62
C ILE A 75 13.21 -16.92 -6.13
N PRO A 76 12.20 -17.79 -5.97
CA PRO A 76 12.28 -19.16 -6.47
C PRO A 76 12.32 -19.22 -8.00
N ILE A 77 11.68 -18.30 -8.70
CA ILE A 77 11.70 -18.25 -10.18
C ILE A 77 13.11 -17.93 -10.68
N LEU A 78 13.72 -16.86 -10.16
CA LEU A 78 15.09 -16.48 -10.52
C LEU A 78 16.12 -17.55 -10.14
N ALA A 79 15.93 -18.21 -8.99
CA ALA A 79 16.77 -19.31 -8.56
C ALA A 79 16.70 -20.49 -9.54
N ALA A 80 15.49 -20.86 -10.00
CA ALA A 80 15.27 -21.92 -10.98
C ALA A 80 15.91 -21.58 -12.34
N VAL A 81 15.70 -20.36 -12.84
CA VAL A 81 16.27 -19.91 -14.11
C VAL A 81 17.80 -19.81 -14.02
N LEU A 82 18.34 -19.33 -12.90
CA LEU A 82 19.78 -19.33 -12.65
C LEU A 82 20.35 -20.75 -12.68
N HIS A 83 19.67 -21.71 -12.03
CA HIS A 83 20.08 -23.11 -12.03
C HIS A 83 20.15 -23.71 -13.43
N ILE A 84 19.14 -23.45 -14.29
CA ILE A 84 19.11 -23.93 -15.70
C ILE A 84 20.32 -23.39 -16.48
N ASN A 85 20.75 -22.15 -16.20
CA ASN A 85 21.85 -21.52 -16.91
C ASN A 85 23.26 -22.02 -16.50
N ILE A 86 23.37 -22.77 -15.41
CA ILE A 86 24.65 -23.29 -14.93
C ILE A 86 24.91 -24.66 -15.56
N LYS A 87 25.78 -24.69 -16.60
CA LYS A 87 26.07 -25.88 -17.43
C LYS A 87 26.79 -27.03 -16.71
N LYS A 88 27.45 -26.75 -15.58
CA LYS A 88 28.13 -27.77 -14.73
C LYS A 88 27.72 -27.50 -13.28
N THR A 89 26.62 -28.09 -12.85
CA THR A 89 26.20 -28.00 -11.46
C THR A 89 27.07 -28.87 -10.56
N ASN A 90 27.92 -28.24 -9.78
CA ASN A 90 28.44 -28.87 -8.59
C ASN A 90 27.26 -29.09 -7.60
N PHE A 91 27.10 -30.31 -7.11
CA PHE A 91 26.00 -30.68 -6.20
C PHE A 91 25.95 -29.75 -4.99
N LYS A 92 27.08 -29.26 -4.50
CA LYS A 92 27.17 -28.28 -3.41
C LYS A 92 26.50 -26.94 -3.75
N PHE A 93 26.55 -26.51 -5.00
CA PHE A 93 25.96 -25.26 -5.43
C PHE A 93 24.42 -25.34 -5.47
N ILE A 94 23.86 -26.50 -5.83
CA ILE A 94 22.41 -26.74 -5.78
C ILE A 94 21.90 -26.61 -4.34
N TYR A 95 22.58 -27.22 -3.38
CA TYR A 95 22.22 -27.09 -1.97
C TYR A 95 22.29 -25.64 -1.48
N LEU A 96 23.27 -24.87 -1.92
CA LEU A 96 23.35 -23.43 -1.58
C LEU A 96 22.14 -22.65 -2.13
N ILE A 97 21.75 -22.88 -3.38
CA ILE A 97 20.57 -22.25 -3.98
C ILE A 97 19.32 -22.61 -3.18
N ILE A 98 19.09 -23.90 -2.90
CA ILE A 98 17.94 -24.37 -2.13
C ILE A 98 17.91 -23.74 -0.74
N PHE A 99 19.06 -23.72 -0.05
CA PHE A 99 19.18 -23.09 1.27
C PHE A 99 18.82 -21.60 1.23
N LEU A 100 19.34 -20.85 0.27
CA LEU A 100 19.05 -19.42 0.13
C LEU A 100 17.57 -19.16 -0.18
N VAL A 101 16.94 -19.98 -1.02
CA VAL A 101 15.51 -19.87 -1.33
C VAL A 101 14.68 -20.16 -0.09
N LEU A 102 14.97 -21.24 0.62
CA LEU A 102 14.25 -21.60 1.85
C LEU A 102 14.42 -20.53 2.93
N PHE A 103 15.65 -20.06 3.13
CA PHE A 103 15.95 -19.01 4.10
C PHE A 103 15.17 -17.72 3.77
N ALA A 104 15.18 -17.27 2.52
CA ALA A 104 14.42 -16.09 2.10
C ALA A 104 12.91 -16.31 2.28
N THR A 105 12.39 -17.47 1.91
CA THR A 105 10.97 -17.83 2.06
C THR A 105 10.55 -17.79 3.53
N ILE A 106 11.30 -18.44 4.42
CA ILE A 106 11.03 -18.44 5.86
C ILE A 106 11.06 -17.00 6.41
N LYS A 107 12.10 -16.22 6.07
CA LYS A 107 12.22 -14.84 6.52
C LYS A 107 11.04 -13.98 6.10
N PHE A 108 10.61 -14.06 4.83
CA PHE A 108 9.48 -13.28 4.33
C PHE A 108 8.15 -13.80 4.85
N HIS A 109 8.03 -15.13 5.08
CA HIS A 109 6.87 -15.69 5.78
C HIS A 109 6.70 -15.08 7.17
N TYR A 110 7.78 -15.06 7.97
CA TYR A 110 7.74 -14.43 9.29
C TYR A 110 7.34 -12.97 9.19
N ARG A 111 8.03 -12.19 8.34
CA ARG A 111 7.77 -10.75 8.20
C ARG A 111 6.34 -10.43 7.80
N PHE A 112 5.77 -11.13 6.82
CA PHE A 112 4.47 -10.77 6.25
C PHE A 112 3.28 -11.53 6.82
N ASN A 113 3.47 -12.77 7.28
CA ASN A 113 2.39 -13.60 7.78
C ASN A 113 2.35 -13.70 9.31
N ILE A 114 3.42 -13.35 10.01
CA ILE A 114 3.48 -13.39 11.47
C ILE A 114 3.60 -11.97 12.02
N ASP A 115 4.71 -11.27 11.76
CA ASP A 115 4.95 -9.94 12.33
C ASP A 115 3.96 -8.90 11.79
N ARG A 116 3.74 -8.87 10.47
CA ARG A 116 2.84 -7.93 9.79
C ARG A 116 1.49 -8.53 9.43
N LYS A 117 1.06 -9.57 10.13
CA LYS A 117 -0.16 -10.35 9.81
C LYS A 117 -1.41 -9.49 9.61
N PHE A 118 -1.52 -8.39 10.35
CA PHE A 118 -2.68 -7.49 10.32
C PHE A 118 -2.32 -6.11 9.83
N HIS A 119 -1.31 -5.98 8.99
CA HIS A 119 -0.90 -4.71 8.36
C HIS A 119 -1.07 -3.49 9.29
N ASP A 120 -0.01 -2.84 9.68
CA ASP A 120 -0.01 -1.69 10.60
C ASP A 120 -0.56 -1.92 12.02
N LEU A 121 -0.88 -3.16 12.41
CA LEU A 121 -1.31 -3.51 13.77
C LEU A 121 -0.20 -4.21 14.59
N GLU A 122 1.06 -3.96 14.28
CA GLU A 122 2.21 -4.65 14.92
C GLU A 122 2.27 -4.40 16.43
N ASN A 123 1.91 -3.19 16.86
CA ASN A 123 1.97 -2.76 18.25
C ASN A 123 0.61 -2.74 18.97
N VAL A 124 -0.41 -3.34 18.37
CA VAL A 124 -1.75 -3.32 18.94
C VAL A 124 -1.99 -4.52 19.84
N ASP A 125 -2.49 -4.29 21.02
CA ASP A 125 -2.92 -5.37 21.94
C ASP A 125 -4.23 -5.98 21.44
N LYS A 126 -4.13 -7.15 20.82
CA LYS A 126 -5.29 -7.89 20.29
C LYS A 126 -6.27 -8.39 21.36
N ASN A 127 -5.84 -8.44 22.64
CA ASN A 127 -6.71 -8.84 23.74
C ASN A 127 -7.71 -7.73 24.09
N LYS A 128 -7.40 -6.49 23.74
CA LYS A 128 -8.30 -5.34 23.92
C LYS A 128 -9.35 -5.23 22.81
N ALA A 129 -9.35 -6.15 21.83
CA ALA A 129 -10.32 -6.12 20.74
C ALA A 129 -11.75 -6.30 21.24
N ILE A 130 -12.64 -5.38 20.91
CA ILE A 130 -14.06 -5.42 21.22
C ILE A 130 -14.90 -5.91 20.04
N LYS A 131 -16.17 -6.23 20.28
CA LYS A 131 -17.11 -6.61 19.21
C LYS A 131 -17.40 -5.40 18.33
N ALA A 132 -17.13 -5.46 17.03
CA ALA A 132 -17.40 -4.38 16.10
C ALA A 132 -18.90 -4.14 15.89
N SER A 133 -19.78 -5.08 16.31
CA SER A 133 -21.23 -4.87 16.39
C SER A 133 -21.63 -3.76 17.35
N SER A 134 -20.71 -3.27 18.18
CA SER A 134 -20.91 -2.04 18.95
C SER A 134 -21.03 -0.83 18.06
N ILE A 135 -20.44 -0.79 16.87
CA ILE A 135 -20.54 0.30 15.90
C ILE A 135 -21.85 0.13 15.10
N ASP A 136 -22.00 -1.01 14.44
CA ASP A 136 -23.19 -1.33 13.65
C ASP A 136 -23.44 -2.85 13.62
N LYS A 137 -24.71 -3.26 13.51
CA LYS A 137 -25.15 -4.67 13.49
C LYS A 137 -24.55 -5.45 12.30
N SER A 138 -24.24 -4.80 11.19
CA SER A 138 -23.60 -5.43 10.02
C SER A 138 -22.23 -6.01 10.34
N PHE A 139 -21.56 -5.50 11.37
CA PHE A 139 -20.25 -5.96 11.84
C PHE A 139 -20.29 -7.08 12.89
N LYS A 140 -21.40 -7.79 13.06
CA LYS A 140 -21.61 -8.77 14.14
C LYS A 140 -20.51 -9.84 14.28
N ASN A 141 -19.85 -10.18 13.19
CA ASN A 141 -18.80 -11.21 13.16
C ASN A 141 -17.37 -10.66 13.17
N LEU A 142 -17.23 -9.34 13.31
CA LEU A 142 -15.92 -8.67 13.31
C LEU A 142 -15.54 -8.23 14.72
N LYS A 143 -14.23 -8.08 14.91
CA LYS A 143 -13.66 -7.45 16.10
C LYS A 143 -13.07 -6.10 15.70
N TRP A 144 -13.26 -5.11 16.56
CA TRP A 144 -12.67 -3.79 16.42
C TRP A 144 -11.41 -3.69 17.26
N ILE A 145 -10.34 -3.22 16.66
CA ILE A 145 -9.04 -3.00 17.29
C ILE A 145 -8.64 -1.57 16.96
N SER A 146 -8.25 -0.80 17.95
CA SER A 146 -7.71 0.55 17.75
C SER A 146 -6.19 0.53 17.74
N LYS A 147 -5.61 1.39 16.91
CA LYS A 147 -4.17 1.67 16.89
C LYS A 147 -3.84 2.96 17.63
N LEU A 148 -4.76 3.89 17.65
CA LEU A 148 -4.54 5.28 18.09
C LEU A 148 -5.14 5.56 19.46
N ASP A 149 -6.17 4.81 19.88
CA ASP A 149 -6.90 5.02 21.14
C ASP A 149 -7.44 3.68 21.66
N GLU A 150 -8.07 3.70 22.83
CA GLU A 150 -8.79 2.53 23.33
C GLU A 150 -10.01 2.23 22.41
N PRO A 151 -10.24 0.97 22.06
CA PRO A 151 -11.30 0.61 21.11
C PRO A 151 -12.70 1.10 21.48
N GLU A 152 -13.01 1.14 22.79
CA GLU A 152 -14.28 1.65 23.29
C GLU A 152 -14.47 3.13 22.98
N ASN A 153 -13.46 3.96 23.24
CA ASN A 153 -13.50 5.41 22.98
C ASN A 153 -13.66 5.66 21.48
N GLU A 154 -12.83 5.00 20.67
CA GLU A 154 -12.89 5.15 19.21
C GLU A 154 -14.28 4.77 18.66
N THR A 155 -14.87 3.65 19.11
CA THR A 155 -16.20 3.25 18.64
C THR A 155 -17.30 4.19 19.08
N GLN A 156 -17.17 4.85 20.24
CA GLN A 156 -18.11 5.88 20.68
C GLN A 156 -18.04 7.14 19.80
N VAL A 157 -16.82 7.57 19.46
CA VAL A 157 -16.61 8.71 18.54
C VAL A 157 -17.20 8.40 17.17
N ILE A 158 -16.94 7.21 16.62
CA ILE A 158 -17.48 6.77 15.34
C ILE A 158 -19.03 6.77 15.37
N LYS A 159 -19.65 6.24 16.41
CA LYS A 159 -21.12 6.25 16.56
C LYS A 159 -21.69 7.65 16.60
N LYS A 160 -21.08 8.54 17.39
CA LYS A 160 -21.50 9.92 17.48
C LYS A 160 -21.40 10.62 16.12
N ALA A 161 -20.29 10.43 15.42
CA ALA A 161 -20.08 10.97 14.08
C ALA A 161 -21.13 10.45 13.10
N MET A 162 -21.39 9.13 13.09
CA MET A 162 -22.41 8.53 12.24
C MET A 162 -23.80 9.11 12.52
N ALA A 163 -24.18 9.27 13.78
CA ALA A 163 -25.46 9.86 14.16
C ALA A 163 -25.58 11.33 13.69
N THR A 164 -24.52 12.12 13.87
CA THR A 164 -24.46 13.51 13.40
C THR A 164 -24.60 13.60 11.88
N ILE A 165 -23.83 12.77 11.14
CA ILE A 165 -23.86 12.72 9.68
C ILE A 165 -25.24 12.32 9.17
N GLN A 166 -25.90 11.34 9.81
CA GLN A 166 -27.22 10.85 9.41
C GLN A 166 -28.34 11.86 9.67
N GLN A 167 -28.21 12.67 10.72
CA GLN A 167 -29.18 13.72 11.03
C GLN A 167 -29.09 14.94 10.10
N ASP A 168 -27.93 15.21 9.57
CA ASP A 168 -27.71 16.32 8.64
C ASP A 168 -28.31 15.99 7.28
N LYS A 169 -29.20 16.81 6.78
CA LYS A 169 -29.89 16.65 5.48
C LYS A 169 -29.19 17.34 4.32
N ARG A 170 -28.13 18.10 4.58
CA ARG A 170 -27.35 18.76 3.54
C ARG A 170 -26.60 17.74 2.70
N ARG A 171 -26.23 18.11 1.49
CA ARG A 171 -25.31 17.33 0.68
C ARG A 171 -23.92 17.39 1.29
N LYS A 172 -23.37 16.24 1.62
CA LYS A 172 -22.19 16.14 2.45
C LYS A 172 -21.10 15.27 1.85
N SER A 173 -19.87 15.59 2.20
CA SER A 173 -18.70 14.75 1.99
C SER A 173 -18.04 14.43 3.32
N ILE A 174 -17.15 13.46 3.32
CA ILE A 174 -16.37 13.09 4.50
C ILE A 174 -14.91 12.83 4.12
N VAL A 175 -14.01 13.34 4.94
CA VAL A 175 -12.59 13.04 4.92
C VAL A 175 -12.29 12.19 6.15
N THR A 176 -11.95 10.92 5.94
CA THR A 176 -11.76 9.98 7.04
C THR A 176 -11.01 8.73 6.60
N HIS A 177 -10.38 8.04 7.54
CA HIS A 177 -9.89 6.67 7.36
C HIS A 177 -10.99 5.61 7.42
N TYR A 178 -12.17 5.97 7.97
CA TYR A 178 -13.29 5.05 8.17
C TYR A 178 -14.15 4.93 6.89
N GLN A 179 -13.58 4.32 5.85
CA GLN A 179 -14.18 4.25 4.51
C GLN A 179 -15.54 3.50 4.46
N PHE A 180 -15.86 2.72 5.48
CA PHE A 180 -17.09 1.94 5.57
C PHE A 180 -18.36 2.80 5.84
N MET A 181 -18.21 4.04 6.28
CA MET A 181 -19.33 4.86 6.74
C MET A 181 -20.41 5.05 5.69
N SER A 182 -20.03 5.32 4.44
CA SER A 182 -21.00 5.47 3.35
C SER A 182 -21.86 4.23 3.14
N THR A 183 -21.26 3.05 3.30
CA THR A 183 -21.96 1.76 3.16
C THR A 183 -22.95 1.52 4.29
N ILE A 184 -22.55 1.80 5.53
CA ILE A 184 -23.40 1.56 6.72
C ILE A 184 -24.55 2.55 6.79
N LEU A 185 -24.27 3.82 6.53
CA LEU A 185 -25.29 4.88 6.56
C LEU A 185 -26.24 4.80 5.36
N ASN A 186 -25.89 4.00 4.33
CA ASN A 186 -26.62 3.93 3.06
C ASN A 186 -26.89 5.33 2.47
N GLU A 187 -25.90 6.22 2.60
CA GLU A 187 -25.97 7.60 2.12
C GLU A 187 -24.82 7.89 1.13
N PRO A 188 -25.08 8.66 0.08
CA PRO A 188 -24.02 9.12 -0.81
C PRO A 188 -23.21 10.21 -0.11
N LEU A 189 -22.05 9.84 0.46
CA LEU A 189 -21.16 10.79 1.13
C LEU A 189 -20.24 11.53 0.17
N TYR A 190 -20.44 11.45 -1.14
CA TYR A 190 -19.70 12.15 -2.20
C TYR A 190 -18.21 12.26 -1.92
N ILE A 191 -17.56 11.14 -1.62
CA ILE A 191 -16.16 11.08 -1.23
C ILE A 191 -15.29 11.69 -2.34
N LEU A 192 -14.53 12.73 -1.99
CA LEU A 192 -13.74 13.52 -2.94
C LEU A 192 -12.45 12.83 -3.36
N ASN A 193 -11.94 11.92 -2.53
CA ASN A 193 -10.79 11.08 -2.82
C ASN A 193 -11.09 9.65 -2.40
N ARG A 194 -10.51 8.67 -3.09
CA ARG A 194 -10.78 7.25 -2.85
C ARG A 194 -10.41 6.81 -1.44
N TRP A 195 -9.29 7.32 -0.90
CA TRP A 195 -8.85 7.12 0.47
C TRP A 195 -7.98 8.29 0.92
N TYR A 196 -8.01 8.54 2.21
CA TYR A 196 -7.15 9.51 2.86
C TYR A 196 -6.25 8.75 3.83
N LEU A 197 -4.94 8.71 3.55
CA LEU A 197 -3.94 8.12 4.42
C LEU A 197 -3.21 9.20 5.20
N TRP A 198 -2.90 8.88 6.43
CA TRP A 198 -2.20 9.77 7.37
C TRP A 198 -0.81 10.23 6.88
N ASP A 199 -0.19 9.46 6.01
CA ASP A 199 1.15 9.72 5.44
C ASP A 199 1.15 10.63 4.20
N ASN A 200 0.00 11.20 3.83
CA ASN A 200 -0.19 12.09 2.67
C ASN A 200 0.19 11.49 1.30
N ASN A 201 0.36 10.18 1.20
CA ASN A 201 0.72 9.53 -0.07
C ASN A 201 -0.43 9.45 -1.08
N THR A 202 -1.62 9.84 -0.72
CA THR A 202 -2.83 9.71 -1.54
C THR A 202 -3.31 11.01 -2.15
N HIS A 203 -2.72 12.14 -1.78
CA HIS A 203 -3.06 13.46 -2.29
C HIS A 203 -1.83 14.37 -2.29
N PRO A 204 -1.69 15.30 -3.26
CA PRO A 204 -0.56 16.21 -3.32
C PRO A 204 -0.62 17.26 -2.20
N THR A 205 0.53 17.57 -1.60
CA THR A 205 0.69 18.68 -0.66
C THR A 205 0.93 20.00 -1.42
N GLU A 206 0.82 21.14 -0.75
CA GLU A 206 0.93 22.48 -1.38
C GLU A 206 2.18 22.67 -2.25
N ASN A 207 3.30 22.12 -1.85
CA ASN A 207 4.56 22.25 -2.60
C ASN A 207 4.67 21.27 -3.78
N HIS A 208 3.66 20.45 -4.01
CA HIS A 208 3.71 19.45 -5.07
C HIS A 208 3.25 20.04 -6.41
N LYS A 209 3.96 19.72 -7.51
CA LYS A 209 3.68 20.23 -8.88
C LYS A 209 2.24 20.01 -9.38
N TYR A 210 1.51 19.05 -8.82
CA TYR A 210 0.12 18.76 -9.19
C TYR A 210 -0.91 19.27 -8.18
N PHE A 211 -0.49 20.05 -7.19
CA PHE A 211 -1.40 20.54 -6.15
C PHE A 211 -2.55 21.35 -6.74
N GLU A 212 -2.28 22.34 -7.58
CA GLU A 212 -3.31 23.21 -8.17
C GLU A 212 -4.30 22.45 -9.07
N ILE A 213 -3.80 21.47 -9.84
CA ILE A 213 -4.66 20.63 -10.70
C ILE A 213 -5.57 19.78 -9.82
N TYR A 214 -5.04 19.20 -8.76
CA TYR A 214 -5.82 18.37 -7.83
C TYR A 214 -6.84 19.21 -7.05
N LYS A 215 -6.46 20.40 -6.60
CA LYS A 215 -7.33 21.38 -5.95
C LYS A 215 -8.50 21.78 -6.85
N SER A 216 -8.22 22.07 -8.13
CA SER A 216 -9.26 22.36 -9.12
C SER A 216 -10.24 21.19 -9.27
N LEU A 217 -9.73 19.95 -9.40
CA LEU A 217 -10.55 18.75 -9.48
C LEU A 217 -11.46 18.56 -8.26
N ILE A 218 -10.95 18.78 -7.05
CA ILE A 218 -11.74 18.71 -5.81
C ILE A 218 -12.84 19.76 -5.83
N ASN A 219 -12.52 21.01 -6.16
CA ASN A 219 -13.51 22.09 -6.20
C ASN A 219 -14.59 21.89 -7.29
N GLU A 220 -14.22 21.35 -8.44
CA GLU A 220 -15.18 20.94 -9.48
C GLU A 220 -16.13 19.86 -8.97
N ASN A 221 -15.61 18.84 -8.27
CA ASN A 221 -16.42 17.79 -7.67
C ASN A 221 -17.37 18.33 -6.61
N ILE A 222 -16.93 19.27 -5.78
CA ILE A 222 -17.78 19.94 -4.79
C ILE A 222 -18.95 20.65 -5.49
N LYS A 223 -18.67 21.45 -6.50
CA LYS A 223 -19.67 22.18 -7.29
C LYS A 223 -20.63 21.25 -8.02
N LYS A 224 -20.09 20.24 -8.73
CA LYS A 224 -20.86 19.25 -9.49
C LYS A 224 -21.84 18.49 -8.62
N ASN A 225 -21.40 18.07 -7.44
CA ASN A 225 -22.21 17.29 -6.50
C ASN A 225 -23.01 18.20 -5.53
N ARG A 226 -22.86 19.53 -5.64
CA ARG A 226 -23.51 20.51 -4.75
C ARG A 226 -23.28 20.19 -3.27
N ILE A 227 -22.01 19.92 -2.90
CA ILE A 227 -21.63 19.60 -1.52
C ILE A 227 -21.70 20.88 -0.70
N GLU A 228 -22.44 20.84 0.40
CA GLU A 228 -22.68 21.98 1.29
C GLU A 228 -21.87 21.88 2.58
N VAL A 229 -21.47 20.65 2.95
CA VAL A 229 -20.71 20.41 4.18
C VAL A 229 -19.69 19.28 3.97
N ILE A 230 -18.52 19.43 4.58
CA ILE A 230 -17.46 18.42 4.59
C ILE A 230 -17.14 18.09 6.05
N TYR A 231 -17.34 16.83 6.42
CA TYR A 231 -16.97 16.32 7.72
C TYR A 231 -15.52 15.84 7.72
N LEU A 232 -14.75 16.27 8.72
CA LEU A 232 -13.40 15.75 8.98
C LEU A 232 -13.50 14.83 10.20
N LEU A 233 -13.22 13.55 10.02
CA LEU A 233 -13.29 12.56 11.09
C LEU A 233 -12.01 11.76 11.16
N GLY A 234 -11.27 11.95 12.25
CA GLY A 234 -9.99 11.30 12.56
C GLY A 234 -9.42 11.88 13.83
N ASN A 235 -8.13 11.69 14.05
CA ASN A 235 -7.42 12.25 15.20
C ASN A 235 -7.16 13.74 14.96
N GLU A 236 -7.40 14.59 15.95
CA GLU A 236 -7.22 16.05 15.88
C GLU A 236 -5.80 16.48 15.48
N ASN A 237 -4.80 15.67 15.77
CA ASN A 237 -3.39 15.91 15.45
C ASN A 237 -2.95 15.34 14.09
N GLU A 238 -3.88 14.92 13.24
CA GLU A 238 -3.52 14.38 11.94
C GLU A 238 -3.10 15.49 10.97
N ILE A 239 -1.85 15.42 10.53
CA ILE A 239 -1.29 16.26 9.45
C ILE A 239 -2.16 16.21 8.19
N LEU A 240 -2.89 15.09 7.99
CA LEU A 240 -3.86 14.92 6.93
C LEU A 240 -4.87 16.08 6.85
N PHE A 241 -5.46 16.48 7.98
CA PHE A 241 -6.50 17.50 7.98
C PHE A 241 -5.96 18.87 7.62
N ASP A 242 -4.77 19.20 8.06
CA ASP A 242 -4.12 20.48 7.72
C ASP A 242 -3.83 20.57 6.22
N ASN A 243 -3.34 19.47 5.63
CA ASN A 243 -3.07 19.42 4.20
C ASN A 243 -4.36 19.44 3.35
N VAL A 244 -5.41 18.74 3.81
CA VAL A 244 -6.68 18.67 3.08
C VAL A 244 -7.42 20.01 3.13
N LYS A 245 -7.34 20.78 4.21
CA LYS A 245 -7.93 22.13 4.32
C LYS A 245 -7.47 23.04 3.18
N ASN A 246 -6.24 22.91 2.73
CA ASN A 246 -5.65 23.75 1.70
C ASN A 246 -6.28 23.57 0.30
N TYR A 247 -7.07 22.49 0.10
CA TYR A 247 -7.85 22.31 -1.13
C TYR A 247 -9.13 23.13 -1.16
N PHE A 248 -9.64 23.54 -0.02
CA PHE A 248 -10.90 24.28 0.08
C PHE A 248 -10.64 25.77 0.10
N THR A 249 -11.34 26.49 -0.79
CA THR A 249 -11.45 27.95 -0.76
C THR A 249 -12.82 28.27 -0.18
N ASP A 250 -13.01 29.17 0.69
CA ASP A 250 -14.33 29.63 1.20
C ASP A 250 -15.05 28.66 2.16
N VAL A 251 -14.30 27.96 3.01
CA VAL A 251 -14.89 27.07 4.03
C VAL A 251 -14.85 27.74 5.40
N CYS A 252 -16.01 27.84 6.05
CA CYS A 252 -16.11 28.17 7.47
C CYS A 252 -15.90 26.90 8.31
N PHE A 253 -14.95 26.95 9.24
CA PHE A 253 -14.66 25.88 10.19
C PHE A 253 -15.34 26.15 11.53
#